data_2011ee5d8cdcbb85ef0022e178ef48a9
#
_entry.id   2011ee5d8cdcbb85ef0022e178ef48a9
#
_cell.length_a   1.000
_cell.length_b   1.000
_cell.length_c   1.000
_cell.angle_alpha   90.00
_cell.angle_beta   90.00
_cell.angle_gamma   90.00
#
_symmetry.space_group_name_H-M   'P 1'
#
loop_
_entity.id
_entity.type
_entity.pdbx_description
1 polymer ?
#
loop_
_entity_poly.entity_id
_entity_poly.type
_entity_poly.pdbx_seq_one_letter_code
_entity_poly.pdbx_strand_id
1 'polypeptide(L)'
;MPHEKFSVAHLERLNDRGRLEYLPPEAMWEALGEPSPQTIVDVGAGTGLFACFFADLAPEATVYAADIEPEAVRWMIEHRPQSMCSRLKPILSRESAVPLATGEADLVVMINLHHELVDPAESYREALRLARIGGQLLVVDWAPDGEELGPPQRIRSSAEQIAEVLRSVGFDEIVVHAALPHHSMVTARKPVVCSL
;
A
#
# COMPACT_ATOMS: atom_id res chain seq x y z
N MET A 1 14.42 20.73 -12.33
CA MET A 1 14.53 19.61 -13.29
C MET A 1 13.18 18.92 -13.31
N PRO A 2 12.42 18.91 -14.42
CA PRO A 2 11.14 18.20 -14.45
C PRO A 2 11.41 16.68 -14.42
N HIS A 3 10.66 16.02 -13.66
CA HIS A 3 10.57 14.65 -13.21
C HIS A 3 10.75 13.57 -14.30
N GLU A 4 11.93 12.96 -14.37
CA GLU A 4 12.17 11.67 -15.03
C GLU A 4 11.51 10.48 -14.27
N LYS A 5 10.70 10.75 -13.23
CA LYS A 5 10.13 9.73 -12.33
C LYS A 5 9.17 8.76 -13.03
N PHE A 6 8.58 9.10 -14.17
CA PHE A 6 7.53 8.32 -14.83
C PHE A 6 7.77 8.08 -16.32
N SER A 7 9.01 7.69 -16.68
CA SER A 7 9.28 7.14 -18.00
C SER A 7 8.62 5.76 -18.16
N VAL A 8 8.31 5.34 -19.38
CA VAL A 8 7.80 4.00 -19.71
C VAL A 8 8.69 2.92 -19.07
N ALA A 9 10.03 3.08 -19.13
CA ALA A 9 10.97 2.16 -18.50
C ALA A 9 10.84 2.07 -16.97
N HIS A 10 10.42 3.15 -16.31
CA HIS A 10 10.14 3.12 -14.87
C HIS A 10 8.85 2.33 -14.58
N LEU A 11 7.79 2.55 -15.33
CA LEU A 11 6.54 1.81 -15.20
C LEU A 11 6.73 0.32 -15.48
N GLU A 12 7.51 -0.05 -16.52
CA GLU A 12 7.86 -1.45 -16.80
C GLU A 12 8.59 -2.10 -15.62
N ARG A 13 9.54 -1.39 -14.99
CA ARG A 13 10.23 -1.88 -13.80
C ARG A 13 9.29 -2.03 -12.60
N LEU A 14 8.35 -1.11 -12.38
CA LEU A 14 7.34 -1.24 -11.33
C LEU A 14 6.40 -2.42 -11.57
N ASN A 15 6.18 -2.79 -12.84
CA ASN A 15 5.35 -3.93 -13.24
C ASN A 15 6.12 -5.26 -13.34
N ASP A 16 7.43 -5.25 -13.03
CA ASP A 16 8.24 -6.47 -13.09
C ASP A 16 7.78 -7.49 -12.04
N ARG A 17 7.33 -8.65 -12.52
CA ARG A 17 6.90 -9.76 -11.67
C ARG A 17 8.05 -10.38 -10.85
N GLY A 18 9.30 -10.14 -11.21
CA GLY A 18 10.46 -10.52 -10.40
C GLY A 18 10.45 -9.91 -9.00
N ARG A 19 9.71 -8.80 -8.80
CA ARG A 19 9.48 -8.20 -7.49
C ARG A 19 8.76 -9.14 -6.51
N LEU A 20 7.97 -10.07 -7.02
CA LEU A 20 7.22 -11.02 -6.20
C LEU A 20 8.11 -12.08 -5.53
N GLU A 21 9.34 -12.28 -6.02
CA GLU A 21 10.30 -13.21 -5.41
C GLU A 21 10.74 -12.73 -4.02
N TYR A 22 10.82 -11.41 -3.80
CA TYR A 22 11.20 -10.82 -2.51
C TYR A 22 10.05 -10.06 -1.82
N LEU A 23 8.93 -9.90 -2.49
CA LEU A 23 7.68 -9.30 -1.99
C LEU A 23 6.48 -10.22 -2.30
N PRO A 24 6.45 -11.45 -1.78
CA PRO A 24 5.36 -12.37 -2.05
C PRO A 24 4.05 -11.86 -1.42
N PRO A 25 2.99 -11.62 -2.23
CA PRO A 25 1.71 -11.13 -1.73
C PRO A 25 1.04 -12.07 -0.73
N GLU A 26 1.30 -13.36 -0.86
CA GLU A 26 0.79 -14.40 0.04
C GLU A 26 1.31 -14.21 1.47
N ALA A 27 2.59 -13.86 1.65
CA ALA A 27 3.16 -13.58 2.97
C ALA A 27 2.54 -12.32 3.60
N MET A 28 2.20 -11.32 2.78
CA MET A 28 1.49 -10.12 3.23
C MET A 28 0.06 -10.46 3.66
N TRP A 29 -0.61 -11.32 2.90
CA TRP A 29 -1.98 -11.79 3.19
C TRP A 29 -2.04 -12.62 4.48
N GLU A 30 -1.08 -13.51 4.67
CA GLU A 30 -0.92 -14.29 5.90
C GLU A 30 -0.68 -13.39 7.12
N ALA A 31 0.17 -12.37 6.99
CA ALA A 31 0.42 -11.39 8.06
C ALA A 31 -0.84 -10.60 8.46
N LEU A 32 -1.79 -10.40 7.54
CA LEU A 32 -3.10 -9.81 7.80
C LEU A 32 -4.10 -10.79 8.44
N GLY A 33 -3.75 -12.08 8.56
CA GLY A 33 -4.64 -13.12 9.08
C GLY A 33 -5.68 -13.60 8.07
N GLU A 34 -5.32 -13.61 6.78
CA GLU A 34 -6.18 -14.05 5.67
C GLU A 34 -7.57 -13.37 5.69
N PRO A 35 -7.63 -12.04 5.60
CA PRO A 35 -8.88 -11.29 5.74
C PRO A 35 -9.85 -11.57 4.57
N SER A 36 -11.13 -11.26 4.80
CA SER A 36 -12.17 -11.29 3.76
C SER A 36 -12.73 -9.89 3.53
N PRO A 37 -11.93 -8.93 3.01
CA PRO A 37 -12.37 -7.56 2.79
C PRO A 37 -13.38 -7.47 1.65
N GLN A 38 -14.28 -6.49 1.72
CA GLN A 38 -15.15 -6.08 0.61
C GLN A 38 -14.54 -4.91 -0.17
N THR A 39 -13.75 -4.10 0.51
CA THR A 39 -13.08 -2.94 -0.09
C THR A 39 -11.61 -2.90 0.32
N ILE A 40 -10.72 -2.89 -0.67
CA ILE A 40 -9.28 -2.69 -0.49
C ILE A 40 -8.90 -1.36 -1.15
N VAL A 41 -8.04 -0.59 -0.49
CA VAL A 41 -7.44 0.62 -1.08
C VAL A 41 -5.92 0.46 -1.09
N ASP A 42 -5.35 0.38 -2.29
CA ASP A 42 -3.89 0.37 -2.51
C ASP A 42 -3.46 1.82 -2.79
N VAL A 43 -2.73 2.41 -1.83
CA VAL A 43 -2.25 3.81 -1.91
C VAL A 43 -0.83 3.83 -2.42
N GLY A 44 -0.57 4.57 -3.49
CA GLY A 44 0.69 4.53 -4.23
C GLY A 44 0.81 3.26 -5.07
N ALA A 45 -0.28 2.87 -5.73
CA ALA A 45 -0.39 1.58 -6.43
C ALA A 45 0.57 1.44 -7.63
N GLY A 46 1.14 2.54 -8.15
CA GLY A 46 2.03 2.53 -9.30
C GLY A 46 1.35 1.91 -10.53
N THR A 47 1.88 0.80 -11.01
CA THR A 47 1.29 0.04 -12.14
C THR A 47 0.15 -0.89 -11.73
N GLY A 48 -0.21 -0.95 -10.44
CA GLY A 48 -1.26 -1.83 -9.93
C GLY A 48 -0.84 -3.30 -9.81
N LEU A 49 0.47 -3.60 -9.81
CA LEU A 49 0.97 -4.97 -9.70
C LEU A 49 0.40 -5.66 -8.46
N PHE A 50 0.56 -5.04 -7.28
CA PHE A 50 0.06 -5.59 -6.02
C PHE A 50 -1.45 -5.51 -5.91
N ALA A 51 -2.08 -4.43 -6.40
CA ALA A 51 -3.54 -4.31 -6.46
C ALA A 51 -4.18 -5.48 -7.22
N CYS A 52 -3.57 -5.95 -8.32
CA CYS A 52 -4.02 -7.14 -9.05
C CYS A 52 -3.96 -8.40 -8.17
N PHE A 53 -2.85 -8.61 -7.44
CA PHE A 53 -2.73 -9.78 -6.55
C PHE A 53 -3.72 -9.75 -5.40
N PHE A 54 -3.94 -8.60 -4.77
CA PHE A 54 -4.97 -8.49 -3.74
C PHE A 54 -6.38 -8.70 -4.29
N ALA A 55 -6.64 -8.29 -5.55
CA ALA A 55 -7.90 -8.61 -6.23
C ALA A 55 -8.08 -10.12 -6.50
N ASP A 56 -6.99 -10.86 -6.70
CA ASP A 56 -7.03 -12.32 -6.85
C ASP A 56 -7.21 -13.02 -5.50
N LEU A 57 -6.53 -12.55 -4.44
CA LEU A 57 -6.67 -13.09 -3.08
C LEU A 57 -8.04 -12.80 -2.45
N ALA A 58 -8.67 -11.70 -2.84
CA ALA A 58 -10.01 -11.31 -2.39
C ALA A 58 -10.98 -11.17 -3.58
N PRO A 59 -11.48 -12.28 -4.17
CA PRO A 59 -12.25 -12.25 -5.42
C PRO A 59 -13.58 -11.51 -5.32
N GLU A 60 -14.12 -11.31 -4.12
CA GLU A 60 -15.35 -10.54 -3.88
C GLU A 60 -15.10 -9.06 -3.61
N ALA A 61 -13.83 -8.65 -3.41
CA ALA A 61 -13.49 -7.28 -3.07
C ALA A 61 -13.49 -6.34 -4.28
N THR A 62 -13.87 -5.09 -4.06
CA THR A 62 -13.47 -3.97 -4.91
C THR A 62 -12.11 -3.45 -4.45
N VAL A 63 -11.15 -3.35 -5.37
CA VAL A 63 -9.81 -2.83 -5.11
C VAL A 63 -9.65 -1.47 -5.79
N TYR A 64 -9.55 -0.42 -5.00
CA TYR A 64 -9.20 0.91 -5.49
C TYR A 64 -7.67 1.04 -5.51
N ALA A 65 -7.10 1.18 -6.70
CA ALA A 65 -5.68 1.38 -6.92
C ALA A 65 -5.42 2.88 -7.11
N ALA A 66 -5.03 3.56 -6.03
CA ALA A 66 -4.86 5.00 -6.00
C ALA A 66 -3.40 5.39 -6.24
N ASP A 67 -3.16 6.32 -7.17
CA ASP A 67 -1.84 6.88 -7.42
C ASP A 67 -1.94 8.38 -7.69
N ILE A 68 -0.88 9.13 -7.36
CA ILE A 68 -0.81 10.57 -7.61
C ILE A 68 -0.41 10.89 -9.05
N GLU A 69 0.19 9.91 -9.75
CA GLU A 69 0.72 10.09 -11.10
C GLU A 69 -0.30 9.68 -12.16
N PRO A 70 -0.72 10.61 -13.02
CA PRO A 70 -1.69 10.33 -14.07
C PRO A 70 -1.24 9.23 -15.05
N GLU A 71 0.08 9.12 -15.28
CA GLU A 71 0.68 8.11 -16.15
C GLU A 71 0.53 6.70 -15.56
N ALA A 72 0.72 6.55 -14.24
CA ALA A 72 0.52 5.29 -13.53
C ALA A 72 -0.96 4.85 -13.59
N VAL A 73 -1.87 5.79 -13.34
CA VAL A 73 -3.31 5.52 -13.44
C VAL A 73 -3.70 5.10 -14.86
N ARG A 74 -3.18 5.80 -15.88
CA ARG A 74 -3.41 5.45 -17.29
C ARG A 74 -2.87 4.05 -17.62
N TRP A 75 -1.64 3.76 -17.17
CA TRP A 75 -1.04 2.44 -17.32
C TRP A 75 -1.94 1.33 -16.74
N MET A 76 -2.43 1.49 -15.53
CA MET A 76 -3.35 0.52 -14.92
C MET A 76 -4.62 0.33 -15.75
N ILE A 77 -5.20 1.40 -16.27
CA ILE A 77 -6.41 1.34 -17.11
C ILE A 77 -6.16 0.53 -18.39
N GLU A 78 -5.00 0.74 -19.02
CA GLU A 78 -4.65 0.14 -20.32
C GLU A 78 -4.18 -1.32 -20.19
N HIS A 79 -3.49 -1.68 -19.09
CA HIS A 79 -2.77 -2.95 -18.97
C HIS A 79 -3.36 -3.93 -17.94
N ARG A 80 -4.34 -3.52 -17.11
CA ARG A 80 -4.96 -4.47 -16.16
C ARG A 80 -5.68 -5.59 -16.90
N PRO A 81 -5.70 -6.82 -16.34
CA PRO A 81 -6.43 -7.92 -16.93
C PRO A 81 -7.92 -7.61 -17.12
N GLN A 82 -8.48 -7.95 -18.28
CA GLN A 82 -9.91 -7.72 -18.58
C GLN A 82 -10.83 -8.37 -17.54
N SER A 83 -10.45 -9.52 -17.00
CA SER A 83 -11.19 -10.22 -15.93
C SER A 83 -11.28 -9.42 -14.62
N MET A 84 -10.41 -8.44 -14.41
CA MET A 84 -10.39 -7.59 -13.21
C MET A 84 -11.06 -6.24 -13.40
N CYS A 85 -11.46 -5.85 -14.62
CA CYS A 85 -11.97 -4.51 -14.92
C CYS A 85 -13.21 -4.10 -14.10
N SER A 86 -14.01 -5.06 -13.63
CA SER A 86 -15.16 -4.80 -12.76
C SER A 86 -14.77 -4.53 -11.30
N ARG A 87 -13.66 -5.09 -10.81
CA ARG A 87 -13.24 -5.08 -9.41
C ARG A 87 -12.06 -4.14 -9.14
N LEU A 88 -11.08 -4.07 -10.04
CA LEU A 88 -9.93 -3.19 -9.94
C LEU A 88 -10.27 -1.80 -10.51
N LYS A 89 -10.21 -0.79 -9.66
CA LYS A 89 -10.60 0.59 -9.93
C LYS A 89 -9.38 1.52 -9.80
N PRO A 90 -8.64 1.79 -10.89
CA PRO A 90 -7.59 2.80 -10.86
C PRO A 90 -8.19 4.18 -10.62
N ILE A 91 -7.63 4.94 -9.68
CA ILE A 91 -8.09 6.29 -9.35
C ILE A 91 -6.92 7.25 -9.18
N LEU A 92 -7.08 8.47 -9.70
CA LEU A 92 -6.11 9.54 -9.47
C LEU A 92 -6.34 10.14 -8.09
N SER A 93 -5.30 10.21 -7.28
CA SER A 93 -5.31 10.80 -5.95
C SER A 93 -4.43 12.06 -5.87
N ARG A 94 -4.40 12.68 -4.70
CA ARG A 94 -3.37 13.64 -4.30
C ARG A 94 -2.54 13.01 -3.19
N GLU A 95 -1.39 13.61 -2.87
CA GLU A 95 -0.40 13.03 -1.95
C GLU A 95 -1.01 12.50 -0.64
N SER A 96 -1.85 13.26 0.03
CA SER A 96 -2.50 12.82 1.27
C SER A 96 -4.03 12.94 1.19
N ALA A 97 -4.61 12.70 0.00
CA ALA A 97 -6.05 12.81 -0.22
C ALA A 97 -6.51 11.88 -1.35
N VAL A 98 -7.02 10.72 -1.01
CA VAL A 98 -7.66 9.78 -1.92
C VAL A 98 -9.14 10.13 -2.04
N PRO A 99 -9.74 10.23 -3.26
CA PRO A 99 -11.10 10.67 -3.45
C PRO A 99 -12.13 9.57 -3.15
N LEU A 100 -12.07 9.04 -1.92
CA LEU A 100 -12.98 8.04 -1.37
C LEU A 100 -13.57 8.54 -0.04
N ALA A 101 -14.71 7.98 0.36
CA ALA A 101 -15.36 8.33 1.61
C ALA A 101 -14.54 7.91 2.83
N THR A 102 -14.76 8.59 3.97
CA THR A 102 -14.21 8.17 5.26
C THR A 102 -14.80 6.83 5.66
N GLY A 103 -13.93 5.89 6.05
CA GLY A 103 -14.36 4.55 6.47
C GLY A 103 -14.78 3.63 5.32
N GLU A 104 -14.34 3.89 4.10
CA GLU A 104 -14.65 3.09 2.92
C GLU A 104 -13.92 1.74 2.89
N ALA A 105 -12.70 1.68 3.44
CA ALA A 105 -11.81 0.53 3.30
C ALA A 105 -11.88 -0.45 4.46
N ASP A 106 -12.05 -1.73 4.17
CA ASP A 106 -11.76 -2.82 5.10
C ASP A 106 -10.26 -3.01 5.29
N LEU A 107 -9.50 -2.82 4.22
CA LEU A 107 -8.05 -2.93 4.17
C LEU A 107 -7.46 -1.78 3.36
N VAL A 108 -6.49 -1.09 3.95
CA VAL A 108 -5.61 -0.15 3.24
C VAL A 108 -4.23 -0.79 3.11
N VAL A 109 -3.61 -0.72 1.94
CA VAL A 109 -2.25 -1.21 1.72
C VAL A 109 -1.37 -0.08 1.17
N MET A 110 -0.11 -0.04 1.61
CA MET A 110 0.92 0.90 1.18
C MET A 110 2.22 0.12 0.99
N ILE A 111 2.60 -0.17 -0.26
CA ILE A 111 3.73 -1.05 -0.58
C ILE A 111 4.79 -0.29 -1.36
N ASN A 112 6.01 -0.22 -0.80
CA ASN A 112 7.14 0.54 -1.34
C ASN A 112 6.78 2.02 -1.61
N LEU A 113 6.06 2.63 -0.68
CA LEU A 113 5.62 4.02 -0.73
C LEU A 113 6.23 4.88 0.39
N HIS A 114 6.44 4.31 1.59
CA HIS A 114 6.85 5.07 2.78
C HIS A 114 8.11 5.92 2.57
N HIS A 115 9.12 5.37 1.87
CA HIS A 115 10.38 6.06 1.58
C HIS A 115 10.24 7.27 0.62
N GLU A 116 9.09 7.41 -0.05
CA GLU A 116 8.77 8.51 -0.97
C GLU A 116 7.94 9.61 -0.31
N LEU A 117 7.34 9.35 0.87
CA LEU A 117 6.44 10.27 1.55
C LEU A 117 7.20 11.50 2.10
N VAL A 118 6.69 12.69 1.81
CA VAL A 118 7.23 13.95 2.36
C VAL A 118 6.84 14.09 3.84
N ASP A 119 5.60 13.79 4.17
CA ASP A 119 5.08 13.70 5.54
C ASP A 119 4.37 12.35 5.76
N PRO A 120 5.09 11.33 6.28
CA PRO A 120 4.48 10.03 6.56
C PRO A 120 3.30 10.11 7.52
N ALA A 121 3.33 11.03 8.51
CA ALA A 121 2.23 11.14 9.45
C ALA A 121 0.95 11.66 8.79
N GLU A 122 1.05 12.59 7.83
CA GLU A 122 -0.11 13.06 7.07
C GLU A 122 -0.70 11.96 6.21
N SER A 123 0.15 11.21 5.49
CA SER A 123 -0.28 10.09 4.65
C SER A 123 -0.93 8.97 5.48
N TYR A 124 -0.41 8.68 6.67
CA TYR A 124 -1.02 7.69 7.56
C TYR A 124 -2.31 8.18 8.21
N ARG A 125 -2.49 9.50 8.47
CA ARG A 125 -3.81 10.03 8.85
C ARG A 125 -4.84 9.84 7.74
N GLU A 126 -4.44 9.99 6.49
CA GLU A 126 -5.30 9.69 5.34
C GLU A 126 -5.65 8.19 5.28
N ALA A 127 -4.67 7.29 5.47
CA ALA A 127 -4.93 5.86 5.56
C ALA A 127 -5.90 5.53 6.72
N LEU A 128 -5.74 6.20 7.89
CA LEU A 128 -6.65 6.06 9.03
C LEU A 128 -8.06 6.57 8.70
N ARG A 129 -8.18 7.67 7.93
CA ARG A 129 -9.46 8.19 7.45
C ARG A 129 -10.16 7.20 6.54
N LEU A 130 -9.41 6.62 5.59
CA LEU A 130 -9.92 5.64 4.62
C LEU A 130 -10.39 4.35 5.28
N ALA A 131 -9.64 3.83 6.26
CA ALA A 131 -9.99 2.63 6.96
C ALA A 131 -11.32 2.81 7.73
N ARG A 132 -12.21 1.81 7.64
CA ARG A 132 -13.39 1.74 8.53
C ARG A 132 -12.96 1.45 9.97
N ILE A 133 -13.88 1.63 10.93
CA ILE A 133 -13.64 1.21 12.32
C ILE A 133 -13.30 -0.29 12.34
N GLY A 134 -12.19 -0.66 12.98
CA GLY A 134 -11.64 -2.01 13.01
C GLY A 134 -11.00 -2.45 11.69
N GLY A 135 -10.96 -1.61 10.66
CA GLY A 135 -10.28 -1.86 9.39
C GLY A 135 -8.77 -1.96 9.55
N GLN A 136 -8.12 -2.69 8.65
CA GLN A 136 -6.68 -2.97 8.70
C GLN A 136 -5.88 -2.03 7.82
N LEU A 137 -4.63 -1.81 8.21
CA LEU A 137 -3.58 -1.21 7.39
C LEU A 137 -2.41 -2.19 7.28
N LEU A 138 -1.86 -2.33 6.07
CA LEU A 138 -0.59 -2.99 5.80
C LEU A 138 0.38 -1.95 5.23
N VAL A 139 1.55 -1.82 5.83
CA VAL A 139 2.68 -1.05 5.29
C VAL A 139 3.85 -1.99 5.06
N VAL A 140 4.37 -1.98 3.84
CA VAL A 140 5.59 -2.71 3.46
C VAL A 140 6.53 -1.74 2.76
N ASP A 141 7.76 -1.64 3.24
CA ASP A 141 8.77 -0.78 2.61
C ASP A 141 10.18 -1.34 2.81
N TRP A 142 11.14 -0.84 2.05
CA TRP A 142 12.53 -1.25 2.12
C TRP A 142 13.12 -1.09 3.52
N ALA A 143 13.70 -2.17 4.07
CA ALA A 143 14.37 -2.15 5.35
C ALA A 143 15.75 -1.45 5.28
N PRO A 144 16.20 -0.76 6.35
CA PRO A 144 17.48 -0.04 6.37
C PRO A 144 18.70 -0.95 6.17
N ASP A 145 18.62 -2.19 6.66
CA ASP A 145 19.67 -3.21 6.63
C ASP A 145 19.56 -4.16 5.44
N GLY A 146 18.63 -3.90 4.52
CA GLY A 146 18.47 -4.66 3.30
C GLY A 146 19.65 -4.48 2.33
N GLU A 147 19.73 -5.37 1.32
CA GLU A 147 20.77 -5.34 0.27
C GLU A 147 20.79 -4.01 -0.51
N GLU A 148 21.80 -3.84 -1.41
CA GLU A 148 21.94 -2.66 -2.27
C GLU A 148 20.78 -2.46 -3.29
N LEU A 149 19.79 -3.35 -3.27
CA LEU A 149 18.55 -3.23 -4.04
C LEU A 149 17.65 -2.12 -3.47
N GLY A 150 16.92 -1.42 -4.34
CA GLY A 150 15.92 -0.42 -3.96
C GLY A 150 16.46 0.99 -3.79
N PRO A 151 15.76 1.85 -3.04
CA PRO A 151 16.15 3.24 -2.82
C PRO A 151 17.37 3.35 -1.92
N PRO A 152 18.08 4.49 -1.90
CA PRO A 152 19.21 4.70 -1.00
C PRO A 152 18.86 4.43 0.47
N GLN A 153 19.75 3.74 1.20
CA GLN A 153 19.53 3.35 2.61
C GLN A 153 19.10 4.51 3.52
N ARG A 154 19.61 5.73 3.27
CA ARG A 154 19.31 6.93 4.09
C ARG A 154 17.83 7.34 4.12
N ILE A 155 17.01 6.85 3.17
CA ILE A 155 15.56 7.16 3.10
C ILE A 155 14.70 5.96 3.47
N ARG A 156 15.32 4.84 3.90
CA ARG A 156 14.59 3.66 4.35
C ARG A 156 14.30 3.78 5.85
N SER A 157 13.20 3.19 6.28
CA SER A 157 12.78 3.17 7.68
C SER A 157 12.67 1.75 8.20
N SER A 158 13.06 1.53 9.47
CA SER A 158 12.80 0.24 10.12
C SER A 158 11.30 0.07 10.40
N ALA A 159 10.88 -1.18 10.59
CA ALA A 159 9.49 -1.49 10.93
C ALA A 159 9.07 -0.81 12.25
N GLU A 160 9.98 -0.66 13.22
CA GLU A 160 9.73 0.05 14.48
C GLU A 160 9.49 1.55 14.25
N GLN A 161 10.28 2.19 13.38
CA GLN A 161 10.09 3.59 13.02
C GLN A 161 8.73 3.82 12.33
N ILE A 162 8.35 2.94 11.40
CA ILE A 162 7.03 2.97 10.78
C ILE A 162 5.94 2.79 11.85
N ALA A 163 6.09 1.81 12.74
CA ALA A 163 5.14 1.54 13.83
C ALA A 163 4.98 2.73 14.80
N GLU A 164 6.06 3.47 15.08
CA GLU A 164 5.99 4.70 15.90
C GLU A 164 5.14 5.78 15.24
N VAL A 165 5.31 6.01 13.93
CA VAL A 165 4.49 6.98 13.21
C VAL A 165 3.03 6.55 13.18
N LEU A 166 2.74 5.27 12.90
CA LEU A 166 1.37 4.73 12.92
C LEU A 166 0.69 4.93 14.28
N ARG A 167 1.41 4.65 15.36
CA ARG A 167 0.91 4.88 16.73
C ARG A 167 0.61 6.34 16.99
N SER A 168 1.51 7.24 16.55
CA SER A 168 1.36 8.68 16.74
C SER A 168 0.13 9.28 16.07
N VAL A 169 -0.34 8.67 14.96
CA VAL A 169 -1.51 9.13 14.22
C VAL A 169 -2.82 8.45 14.64
N GLY A 170 -2.75 7.45 15.54
CA GLY A 170 -3.93 6.87 16.17
C GLY A 170 -4.31 5.46 15.70
N PHE A 171 -3.43 4.74 15.02
CA PHE A 171 -3.60 3.30 14.84
C PHE A 171 -3.28 2.54 16.13
N ASP A 172 -3.93 1.39 16.33
CA ASP A 172 -3.66 0.42 17.39
C ASP A 172 -3.42 -0.98 16.82
N GLU A 173 -3.31 -2.00 17.70
CA GLU A 173 -3.00 -3.38 17.33
C GLU A 173 -1.83 -3.48 16.33
N ILE A 174 -0.79 -2.65 16.54
CA ILE A 174 0.35 -2.55 15.63
C ILE A 174 1.27 -3.74 15.82
N VAL A 175 1.51 -4.50 14.75
CA VAL A 175 2.37 -5.69 14.74
C VAL A 175 3.47 -5.52 13.70
N VAL A 176 4.72 -5.72 14.14
CA VAL A 176 5.90 -5.80 13.27
C VAL A 176 6.11 -7.25 12.85
N HIS A 177 6.30 -7.49 11.56
CA HIS A 177 6.49 -8.81 10.98
C HIS A 177 7.89 -8.97 10.39
N ALA A 178 8.53 -10.10 10.64
CA ALA A 178 9.87 -10.45 10.12
C ALA A 178 9.81 -11.41 8.92
N ALA A 179 8.70 -11.44 8.19
CA ALA A 179 8.47 -12.39 7.11
C ALA A 179 9.17 -12.05 5.79
N LEU A 180 9.61 -10.80 5.62
CA LEU A 180 10.24 -10.31 4.39
C LEU A 180 11.71 -10.00 4.64
N PRO A 181 12.66 -10.61 3.88
CA PRO A 181 14.09 -10.49 4.19
C PRO A 181 14.69 -9.09 3.92
N HIS A 182 14.07 -8.31 3.01
CA HIS A 182 14.59 -7.01 2.58
C HIS A 182 13.66 -5.84 2.88
N HIS A 183 12.52 -6.11 3.55
CA HIS A 183 11.48 -5.12 3.78
C HIS A 183 11.03 -5.10 5.23
N SER A 184 10.81 -3.90 5.74
CA SER A 184 10.02 -3.63 6.93
C SER A 184 8.55 -3.89 6.62
N MET A 185 7.87 -4.72 7.43
CA MET A 185 6.45 -5.01 7.26
C MET A 185 5.72 -4.78 8.58
N VAL A 186 4.67 -3.96 8.54
CA VAL A 186 3.87 -3.60 9.70
C VAL A 186 2.39 -3.69 9.35
N THR A 187 1.63 -4.35 10.20
CA THR A 187 0.17 -4.31 10.18
C THR A 187 -0.36 -3.48 11.35
N ALA A 188 -1.51 -2.84 11.17
CA ALA A 188 -2.17 -2.05 12.20
C ALA A 188 -3.69 -2.07 12.01
N ARG A 189 -4.45 -1.63 13.03
CA ARG A 189 -5.89 -1.49 12.95
C ARG A 189 -6.35 -0.09 13.32
N LYS A 190 -7.41 0.37 12.69
CA LYS A 190 -8.14 1.54 13.16
C LYS A 190 -8.91 1.17 14.42
N PRO A 191 -8.74 1.93 15.53
CA PRO A 191 -9.39 1.62 16.81
C PRO A 191 -10.90 1.48 16.71
N VAL A 192 -11.44 0.51 17.45
CA VAL A 192 -12.85 0.45 17.74
C VAL A 192 -13.08 1.40 18.93
N VAL A 193 -13.62 2.59 18.67
CA VAL A 193 -13.96 3.53 19.76
C VAL A 193 -15.12 2.92 20.54
N CYS A 194 -14.85 2.36 21.71
CA CYS A 194 -15.91 2.06 22.68
C CYS A 194 -16.49 3.39 23.16
N SER A 195 -17.69 3.74 22.69
CA SER A 195 -18.46 4.81 23.32
C SER A 195 -18.76 4.37 24.76
N LEU A 196 -18.14 5.04 25.75
CA LEU A 196 -18.49 4.95 27.18
C LEU A 196 -19.81 5.65 27.43
#